data_30dcb81d4211fc144840ecddc60af71a
#
_entry.id   30dcb81d4211fc144840ecddc60af71a
#
_cell.length_a   1.000
_cell.length_b   1.000
_cell.length_c   1.000
_cell.angle_alpha   90.00
_cell.angle_beta   90.00
_cell.angle_gamma   90.00
#
_symmetry.space_group_name_H-M   'P 1'
#
loop_
_entity.id
_entity.type
_entity.pdbx_description
1 polymer ?
#
loop_
_entity_poly.entity_id
_entity_poly.type
_entity_poly.pdbx_seq_one_letter_code
_entity_poly.pdbx_strand_id
1 'polypeptide(L)' 'TSGILIIELVFDANGHGVDFVFRYCNKEMAHIEGVSVEKMLNRSFYEVFRKR' A
#
# COMPACT_ATOMS: atom_id res chain seq x y z
N THR A 1 -0.26 -17.46 11.27
CA THR A 1 -0.99 -16.29 10.76
C THR A 1 -0.25 -15.65 9.61
N SER A 2 -1.00 -15.04 8.71
CA SER A 2 -0.47 -14.49 7.47
C SER A 2 -0.73 -13.01 7.37
N GLY A 3 0.16 -12.30 6.66
CA GLY A 3 -0.10 -10.91 6.34
C GLY A 3 -1.21 -10.82 5.29
N ILE A 4 -2.10 -9.85 5.46
CA ILE A 4 -3.18 -9.58 4.52
C ILE A 4 -3.08 -8.14 4.05
N LEU A 5 -3.14 -7.96 2.74
CA LEU A 5 -3.03 -6.63 2.14
C LEU A 5 -4.05 -6.52 1.01
N ILE A 6 -4.83 -5.45 1.04
CA ILE A 6 -5.78 -5.14 -0.03
C ILE A 6 -5.37 -3.82 -0.64
N ILE A 7 -5.22 -3.80 -1.95
CA ILE A 7 -4.77 -2.60 -2.65
C ILE A 7 -5.77 -2.22 -3.73
N GLU A 8 -5.72 -0.96 -4.12
CA GLU A 8 -6.48 -0.45 -5.25
C GLU A 8 -5.49 0.11 -6.26
N LEU A 9 -5.55 -0.38 -7.50
CA LEU A 9 -4.64 0.05 -8.53
C LEU A 9 -5.00 1.44 -9.05
N VAL A 10 -3.95 2.22 -9.33
CA VAL A 10 -4.10 3.56 -9.91
C VAL A 10 -3.58 3.48 -11.34
N PHE A 11 -4.37 3.99 -12.30
CA PHE A 11 -4.03 3.95 -13.72
C PHE A 11 -3.86 5.36 -14.26
N ASP A 12 -2.98 5.51 -15.24
CA ASP A 12 -2.82 6.78 -15.93
C ASP A 12 -3.87 6.94 -17.02
N ALA A 13 -3.79 8.03 -17.78
CA ALA A 13 -4.75 8.33 -18.84
C ALA A 13 -4.74 7.29 -19.95
N ASN A 14 -3.66 6.55 -20.09
CA ASN A 14 -3.53 5.53 -21.12
C ASN A 14 -3.93 4.13 -20.62
N GLY A 15 -4.41 4.03 -19.40
CA GLY A 15 -4.83 2.77 -18.84
C GLY A 15 -3.70 1.90 -18.30
N HIS A 16 -2.52 2.46 -18.14
CA HIS A 16 -1.38 1.72 -17.57
C HIS A 16 -1.40 1.84 -16.04
N GLY A 17 -1.13 0.73 -15.36
CA GLY A 17 -1.00 0.76 -13.91
C GLY A 17 0.28 1.47 -13.53
N VAL A 18 0.18 2.53 -12.74
CA VAL A 18 1.35 3.36 -12.36
C VAL A 18 1.63 3.33 -10.87
N ASP A 19 0.65 2.92 -10.07
CA ASP A 19 0.82 2.90 -8.60
C ASP A 19 -0.33 2.10 -8.00
N PHE A 20 -0.33 1.96 -6.69
CA PHE A 20 -1.48 1.41 -5.99
C PHE A 20 -1.58 2.05 -4.61
N VAL A 21 -2.80 2.03 -4.08
CA VAL A 21 -3.11 2.61 -2.77
C VAL A 21 -3.47 1.47 -1.83
N PHE A 22 -2.93 1.51 -0.63
CA PHE A 22 -3.24 0.50 0.40
C PHE A 22 -4.61 0.79 0.98
N ARG A 23 -5.54 -0.14 0.81
CA ARG A 23 -6.91 0.01 1.34
C ARG A 23 -7.13 -0.74 2.64
N TYR A 24 -6.40 -1.81 2.83
CA TYR A 24 -6.46 -2.57 4.08
C TYR A 24 -5.14 -3.29 4.30
N CYS A 25 -4.73 -3.35 5.55
CA CYS A 25 -3.50 -4.04 5.92
C CYS A 25 -3.68 -4.51 7.36
N ASN A 26 -3.43 -5.78 7.63
CA ASN A 26 -3.50 -6.26 9.00
C ASN A 26 -2.16 -5.99 9.70
N LYS A 27 -2.15 -6.17 11.03
CA LYS A 27 -0.96 -5.87 11.82
C LYS A 27 0.24 -6.69 11.40
N GLU A 28 0.02 -7.93 10.99
CA GLU A 28 1.12 -8.80 10.62
C GLU A 28 1.78 -8.36 9.33
N MET A 29 0.99 -7.89 8.37
CA MET A 29 1.54 -7.36 7.13
C MET A 29 2.33 -6.08 7.40
N ALA A 30 1.80 -5.19 8.25
CA ALA A 30 2.50 -3.97 8.61
C ALA A 30 3.81 -4.28 9.31
N HIS A 31 3.83 -5.29 10.16
CA HIS A 31 5.04 -5.71 10.84
C HIS A 31 6.09 -6.22 9.86
N ILE A 32 5.67 -7.03 8.90
CA ILE A 32 6.56 -7.53 7.85
C ILE A 32 7.18 -6.38 7.06
N GLU A 33 6.37 -5.38 6.73
CA GLU A 33 6.84 -4.25 5.95
C GLU A 33 7.62 -3.22 6.78
N GLY A 34 7.52 -3.31 8.09
CA GLY A 34 8.21 -2.37 8.96
C GLY A 34 7.55 -1.00 9.05
N VAL A 35 6.26 -0.91 8.72
CA VAL A 35 5.51 0.34 8.73
C VAL A 35 4.21 0.10 9.49
N SER A 36 3.76 1.08 10.27
CA SER A 36 2.51 0.93 11.01
C SER A 36 1.32 0.98 10.06
N VAL A 37 0.22 0.33 10.47
CA VAL A 37 -1.00 0.28 9.66
C VAL A 37 -1.49 1.69 9.33
N GLU A 38 -1.48 2.59 10.32
CA GLU A 38 -1.97 3.96 10.11
C GLU A 38 -1.17 4.71 9.06
N LYS A 39 0.09 4.37 8.90
CA LYS A 39 0.95 5.03 7.91
C LYS A 39 0.80 4.45 6.53
N MET A 40 0.16 3.28 6.41
CA MET A 40 -0.03 2.63 5.12
C MET A 40 -1.41 2.91 4.52
N LEU A 41 -2.44 2.91 5.34
CA LEU A 41 -3.82 3.01 4.84
C LEU A 41 -4.08 4.31 4.12
N ASN A 42 -4.74 4.21 2.97
CA ASN A 42 -5.13 5.34 2.12
C ASN A 42 -3.95 6.12 1.56
N ARG A 43 -2.78 5.48 1.51
CA ARG A 43 -1.59 6.08 0.92
C ARG A 43 -1.10 5.18 -0.19
N SER A 44 -0.48 5.79 -1.20
CA SER A 44 0.05 5.03 -2.31
C SER A 44 1.36 4.35 -1.91
N PHE A 45 1.73 3.31 -2.68
CA PHE A 45 3.00 2.63 -2.49
C PHE A 45 4.16 3.63 -2.56
N TYR A 46 4.09 4.56 -3.50
CA TYR A 46 5.14 5.57 -3.65
C TYR A 46 5.30 6.40 -2.38
N GLU A 47 4.17 6.84 -1.79
CA GLU A 47 4.22 7.65 -0.58
C GLU A 47 4.82 6.89 0.60
N VAL A 48 4.51 5.62 0.71
CA VAL A 48 4.93 4.82 1.88
C VAL A 48 6.37 4.37 1.75
N PHE A 49 6.77 3.90 0.58
CA PHE A 49 8.05 3.21 0.41
C PHE A 49 9.07 3.94 -0.45
N ARG A 50 8.66 4.84 -1.30
CA ARG A 50 9.56 5.50 -2.26
C ARG A 50 9.86 6.93 -1.91
N LYS A 51 8.90 7.61 -1.32
CA LYS A 51 9.07 9.00 -0.93
C LYS A 51 9.69 9.05 0.45
N ARG A 52 10.90 9.50 0.52
CA ARG A 52 11.61 9.58 1.79
C ARG A 52 12.16 10.96 2.02
#